data_4c20e8e9d58c7099d5d5973a1dde010c
#
_entry.id   4c20e8e9d58c7099d5d5973a1dde010c
#
_cell.length_a   1.000
_cell.length_b   1.000
_cell.length_c   1.000
_cell.angle_alpha   90.00
_cell.angle_beta   90.00
_cell.angle_gamma   90.00
#
_symmetry.space_group_name_H-M   'P 1'
#
loop_
_entity.id
_entity.type
_entity.pdbx_description
1 polymer ?
#
loop_
_entity_poly.entity_id
_entity_poly.type
_entity_poly.pdbx_seq_one_letter_code
_entity_poly.pdbx_strand_id
1 'polypeptide(L)'
;MRFLCVSDIVDPLIYSTGVKERYDDVDAVLCAGDLSMEYQDFIVTALGKPMFFIFGNHDLKDFSMYDKHAKKQPVTFSDLHNTDKAHGGDYVSNKVIRCRHLGFDLPSGKRTPLLLVGLSGSMRYNLGEDQYTEKQMFRQILFLIPHLIWNKIRYGRYCDVFLTHASPRHIHDREDQCHKGFECFNWFIRKFRPALLIHGHIHLYDLQAVRVTKSHETTVVNAYSHLVIDYEPNFTGKKGETNGSSINILTDR
;
A
#
# COMPACT_ATOMS: atom_id res chain seq x y z
N MET A 1 -10.80 -4.49 11.30
CA MET A 1 -9.82 -5.11 10.37
C MET A 1 -8.44 -4.65 10.75
N ARG A 2 -7.52 -5.57 10.92
CA ARG A 2 -6.16 -5.32 11.41
C ARG A 2 -5.14 -5.57 10.31
N PHE A 3 -4.33 -4.57 9.98
CA PHE A 3 -3.29 -4.67 8.96
C PHE A 3 -1.90 -4.63 9.58
N LEU A 4 -1.02 -5.54 9.17
CA LEU A 4 0.42 -5.37 9.33
C LEU A 4 0.93 -4.60 8.10
N CYS A 5 1.50 -3.42 8.32
CA CYS A 5 2.08 -2.60 7.26
C CYS A 5 3.60 -2.64 7.36
N VAL A 6 4.28 -2.87 6.23
CA VAL A 6 5.75 -2.98 6.15
C VAL A 6 6.29 -2.18 4.97
N SER A 7 7.47 -1.58 5.12
CA SER A 7 8.15 -0.86 4.02
C SER A 7 9.63 -0.60 4.31
N ASP A 8 10.42 -0.47 3.26
CA ASP A 8 11.77 0.08 3.14
C ASP A 8 12.89 -0.74 3.80
N ILE A 9 12.69 -1.34 4.95
CA ILE A 9 13.73 -2.14 5.62
C ILE A 9 13.19 -3.48 6.11
N VAL A 10 14.07 -4.48 6.12
CA VAL A 10 13.81 -5.76 6.76
C VAL A 10 13.84 -5.58 8.27
N ASP A 11 12.68 -5.72 8.91
CA ASP A 11 12.58 -5.57 10.36
C ASP A 11 12.87 -6.88 11.07
N PRO A 12 13.80 -6.92 12.04
CA PRO A 12 14.14 -8.14 12.77
C PRO A 12 12.98 -8.73 13.59
N LEU A 13 12.01 -7.92 14.03
CA LEU A 13 10.83 -8.41 14.76
C LEU A 13 9.90 -9.18 13.83
N ILE A 14 9.81 -8.74 12.57
CA ILE A 14 9.03 -9.40 11.54
C ILE A 14 9.81 -10.59 10.95
N TYR A 15 11.10 -10.39 10.60
CA TYR A 15 11.95 -11.45 10.03
C TYR A 15 12.49 -12.38 11.12
N SER A 16 11.59 -12.99 11.88
CA SER A 16 11.92 -13.85 13.02
C SER A 16 10.94 -15.00 13.18
N THR A 17 11.35 -16.05 13.88
CA THR A 17 10.49 -17.19 14.21
C THR A 17 9.30 -16.81 15.09
N GLY A 18 9.37 -15.71 15.83
CA GLY A 18 8.30 -15.19 16.69
C GLY A 18 7.24 -14.34 15.95
N VAL A 19 7.36 -14.15 14.64
CA VAL A 19 6.44 -13.29 13.88
C VAL A 19 4.99 -13.76 13.99
N LYS A 20 4.76 -15.06 13.96
CA LYS A 20 3.41 -15.63 14.05
C LYS A 20 2.77 -15.36 15.41
N GLU A 21 3.50 -15.51 16.50
CA GLU A 21 2.98 -15.25 17.85
C GLU A 21 2.58 -13.80 18.06
N ARG A 22 3.27 -12.87 17.39
CA ARG A 22 3.03 -11.42 17.52
C ARG A 22 1.94 -10.89 16.63
N TYR A 23 1.79 -11.47 15.43
CA TYR A 23 0.95 -10.90 14.36
C TYR A 23 -0.06 -11.92 13.77
N ASP A 24 -0.37 -13.02 14.47
CA ASP A 24 -1.36 -14.01 14.00
C ASP A 24 -2.78 -13.43 13.89
N ASP A 25 -3.04 -12.36 14.62
CA ASP A 25 -4.33 -11.66 14.68
C ASP A 25 -4.55 -10.62 13.57
N VAL A 26 -3.55 -10.41 12.68
CA VAL A 26 -3.75 -9.53 11.54
C VAL A 26 -4.63 -10.19 10.47
N ASP A 27 -5.42 -9.38 9.80
CA ASP A 27 -6.30 -9.84 8.71
C ASP A 27 -5.57 -9.87 7.37
N ALA A 28 -4.62 -8.95 7.16
CA ALA A 28 -3.83 -8.84 5.94
C ALA A 28 -2.51 -8.08 6.16
N VAL A 29 -1.59 -8.23 5.20
CA VAL A 29 -0.32 -7.50 5.15
C VAL A 29 -0.36 -6.49 4.00
N LEU A 30 0.08 -5.25 4.25
CA LEU A 30 0.22 -4.19 3.26
C LEU A 30 1.70 -3.81 3.14
N CYS A 31 2.32 -4.10 1.98
CA CYS A 31 3.71 -3.79 1.72
C CYS A 31 3.81 -2.55 0.82
N ALA A 32 4.37 -1.46 1.35
CA ALA A 32 4.48 -0.17 0.67
C ALA A 32 5.78 0.01 -0.13
N GLY A 33 6.45 -1.07 -0.50
CA GLY A 33 7.60 -1.07 -1.40
C GLY A 33 8.97 -1.10 -0.73
N ASP A 34 10.00 -1.16 -1.56
CA ASP A 34 11.43 -1.22 -1.20
C ASP A 34 11.79 -2.39 -0.27
N LEU A 35 11.14 -3.54 -0.50
CA LEU A 35 11.40 -4.79 0.21
C LEU A 35 11.60 -5.93 -0.78
N SER A 36 12.60 -6.78 -0.51
CA SER A 36 12.89 -7.93 -1.35
C SER A 36 11.71 -8.92 -1.36
N MET A 37 11.53 -9.62 -2.48
CA MET A 37 10.51 -10.65 -2.59
C MET A 37 10.73 -11.79 -1.59
N GLU A 38 11.99 -12.11 -1.26
CA GLU A 38 12.32 -13.12 -0.25
C GLU A 38 11.73 -12.77 1.14
N TYR A 39 11.84 -11.51 1.54
CA TYR A 39 11.26 -11.04 2.81
C TYR A 39 9.74 -11.07 2.77
N GLN A 40 9.14 -10.69 1.65
CA GLN A 40 7.69 -10.74 1.47
C GLN A 40 7.17 -12.18 1.51
N ASP A 41 7.86 -13.12 0.84
CA ASP A 41 7.52 -14.55 0.86
C ASP A 41 7.63 -15.15 2.26
N PHE A 42 8.65 -14.74 3.02
CA PHE A 42 8.77 -15.14 4.42
C PHE A 42 7.53 -14.72 5.22
N ILE A 43 7.11 -13.44 5.11
CA ILE A 43 5.95 -12.92 5.85
C ILE A 43 4.68 -13.70 5.47
N VAL A 44 4.42 -13.88 4.17
CA VAL A 44 3.25 -14.61 3.69
C VAL A 44 3.24 -16.05 4.20
N THR A 45 4.39 -16.73 4.10
CA THR A 45 4.51 -18.12 4.53
C THR A 45 4.35 -18.26 6.05
N ALA A 46 4.97 -17.39 6.83
CA ALA A 46 4.95 -17.45 8.28
C ALA A 46 3.57 -17.11 8.87
N LEU A 47 2.89 -16.10 8.33
CA LEU A 47 1.60 -15.66 8.82
C LEU A 47 0.41 -16.39 8.17
N GLY A 48 0.54 -16.87 6.93
CA GLY A 48 -0.57 -17.45 6.16
C GLY A 48 -1.68 -16.44 5.88
N LYS A 49 -1.35 -15.15 5.78
CA LYS A 49 -2.31 -14.05 5.56
C LYS A 49 -2.16 -13.48 4.15
N PRO A 50 -3.25 -12.97 3.54
CA PRO A 50 -3.15 -12.28 2.27
C PRO A 50 -2.25 -11.06 2.37
N MET A 51 -1.37 -10.89 1.39
CA MET A 51 -0.51 -9.72 1.26
C MET A 51 -0.86 -8.96 0.00
N PHE A 52 -0.97 -7.64 0.11
CA PHE A 52 -1.05 -6.71 -1.01
C PHE A 52 0.22 -5.88 -1.05
N PHE A 53 0.91 -5.89 -2.17
CA PHE A 53 2.19 -5.19 -2.28
C PHE A 53 2.30 -4.32 -3.53
N ILE A 54 3.17 -3.34 -3.43
CA ILE A 54 3.65 -2.52 -4.53
C ILE A 54 5.18 -2.51 -4.49
N PHE A 55 5.81 -2.14 -5.60
CA PHE A 55 7.23 -1.83 -5.61
C PHE A 55 7.49 -0.37 -5.21
N GLY A 56 8.70 -0.09 -4.75
CA GLY A 56 9.21 1.25 -4.60
C GLY A 56 10.17 1.60 -5.75
N ASN A 57 11.22 2.34 -5.47
CA ASN A 57 12.27 2.65 -6.45
C ASN A 57 13.58 1.87 -6.21
N HIS A 58 13.59 1.00 -5.22
CA HIS A 58 14.66 0.04 -4.91
C HIS A 58 14.12 -1.39 -4.95
N ASP A 59 15.03 -2.39 -4.83
CA ASP A 59 14.68 -3.82 -4.83
C ASP A 59 13.80 -4.27 -6.02
N LEU A 60 14.08 -3.70 -7.20
CA LEU A 60 13.34 -3.91 -8.44
C LEU A 60 13.77 -5.16 -9.23
N LYS A 61 14.51 -6.08 -8.61
CA LYS A 61 15.03 -7.29 -9.25
C LYS A 61 13.92 -8.10 -9.96
N ASP A 62 12.77 -8.21 -9.32
CA ASP A 62 11.63 -8.98 -9.81
C ASP A 62 10.53 -8.10 -10.46
N PHE A 63 10.74 -6.78 -10.54
CA PHE A 63 9.76 -5.82 -11.06
C PHE A 63 9.27 -6.15 -12.47
N SER A 64 10.17 -6.61 -13.34
CA SER A 64 9.84 -6.96 -14.72
C SER A 64 8.86 -8.14 -14.87
N MET A 65 8.70 -8.96 -13.83
CA MET A 65 7.73 -10.07 -13.80
C MET A 65 6.30 -9.55 -13.58
N TYR A 66 6.15 -8.40 -12.92
CA TYR A 66 4.88 -7.84 -12.50
C TYR A 66 4.42 -6.65 -13.33
N ASP A 67 5.36 -5.87 -13.89
CA ASP A 67 5.05 -4.71 -14.71
C ASP A 67 5.45 -4.92 -16.17
N LYS A 68 4.48 -4.78 -17.08
CA LYS A 68 4.67 -4.97 -18.52
C LYS A 68 5.55 -3.89 -19.17
N HIS A 69 5.72 -2.76 -18.51
CA HIS A 69 6.50 -1.62 -18.98
C HIS A 69 7.91 -1.59 -18.39
N ALA A 70 8.23 -2.51 -17.47
CA ALA A 70 9.58 -2.66 -16.93
C ALA A 70 10.58 -3.04 -18.04
N LYS A 71 11.79 -2.55 -17.92
CA LYS A 71 12.88 -2.98 -18.79
C LYS A 71 13.14 -4.46 -18.54
N LYS A 72 12.99 -5.29 -19.56
CA LYS A 72 13.34 -6.71 -19.46
C LYS A 72 14.84 -6.84 -19.21
N GLN A 73 15.21 -7.29 -18.04
CA GLN A 73 16.58 -7.68 -17.77
C GLN A 73 16.93 -8.94 -18.57
N PRO A 74 18.18 -9.09 -19.04
CA PRO A 74 18.60 -10.34 -19.68
C PRO A 74 18.42 -11.48 -18.67
N VAL A 75 17.63 -12.48 -19.05
CA VAL A 75 17.37 -13.67 -18.24
C VAL A 75 18.68 -14.43 -18.09
N THR A 76 19.19 -14.57 -16.88
CA THR A 76 20.37 -15.37 -16.59
C THR A 76 19.98 -16.84 -16.42
N PHE A 77 20.96 -17.76 -16.53
CA PHE A 77 20.71 -19.20 -16.38
C PHE A 77 20.14 -19.56 -14.99
N SER A 78 20.46 -18.76 -13.96
CA SER A 78 19.88 -18.86 -12.61
C SER A 78 18.41 -18.46 -12.56
N ASP A 79 17.98 -17.54 -13.43
CA ASP A 79 16.59 -17.07 -13.46
C ASP A 79 15.66 -18.12 -14.09
N LEU A 80 16.19 -18.96 -15.01
CA LEU A 80 15.43 -20.06 -15.61
C LEU A 80 15.04 -21.17 -14.60
N HIS A 81 15.79 -21.30 -13.50
CA HIS A 81 15.48 -22.24 -12.41
C HIS A 81 14.59 -21.64 -11.32
N ASN A 82 14.33 -20.32 -11.38
CA ASN A 82 13.51 -19.60 -10.40
C ASN A 82 12.09 -19.30 -10.90
N THR A 83 11.67 -19.86 -12.03
CA THR A 83 10.35 -19.62 -12.63
C THR A 83 9.18 -20.19 -11.81
N ASP A 84 9.44 -20.99 -10.79
CA ASP A 84 8.42 -21.58 -9.92
C ASP A 84 8.11 -20.76 -8.64
N LYS A 85 8.70 -19.59 -8.48
CA LYS A 85 8.38 -18.70 -7.36
C LYS A 85 7.14 -17.88 -7.68
N ALA A 86 5.98 -18.51 -7.56
CA ALA A 86 4.72 -17.79 -7.33
C ALA A 86 4.85 -17.14 -5.94
N HIS A 87 5.18 -15.85 -5.91
CA HIS A 87 5.17 -15.07 -4.68
C HIS A 87 3.74 -15.03 -4.14
N GLY A 88 3.55 -15.35 -2.86
CA GLY A 88 2.23 -15.49 -2.26
C GLY A 88 1.46 -14.18 -2.08
N GLY A 89 2.00 -13.04 -2.54
CA GLY A 89 1.37 -11.72 -2.45
C GLY A 89 0.72 -11.26 -3.76
N ASP A 90 -0.30 -10.43 -3.65
CA ASP A 90 -0.98 -9.77 -4.78
C ASP A 90 -0.29 -8.43 -5.11
N TYR A 91 0.31 -8.31 -6.29
CA TYR A 91 0.81 -7.04 -6.82
C TYR A 91 -0.36 -6.13 -7.21
N VAL A 92 -0.47 -4.99 -6.56
CA VAL A 92 -1.65 -4.12 -6.67
C VAL A 92 -1.40 -2.76 -7.32
N SER A 93 -0.19 -2.49 -7.81
CA SER A 93 0.09 -1.23 -8.49
C SER A 93 -0.77 -1.05 -9.76
N ASN A 94 -1.23 0.17 -9.99
CA ASN A 94 -2.13 0.54 -11.07
C ASN A 94 -3.46 -0.26 -11.08
N LYS A 95 -3.92 -0.71 -9.91
CA LYS A 95 -5.14 -1.50 -9.76
C LYS A 95 -6.08 -0.94 -8.71
N VAL A 96 -7.36 -1.22 -8.91
CA VAL A 96 -8.43 -1.04 -7.91
C VAL A 96 -8.94 -2.42 -7.53
N ILE A 97 -8.57 -2.87 -6.34
CA ILE A 97 -8.88 -4.20 -5.81
C ILE A 97 -10.17 -4.14 -4.99
N ARG A 98 -11.01 -5.15 -5.16
CA ARG A 98 -12.25 -5.38 -4.40
C ARG A 98 -12.10 -6.70 -3.66
N CYS A 99 -11.51 -6.66 -2.48
CA CYS A 99 -11.17 -7.84 -1.73
C CYS A 99 -12.39 -8.36 -0.96
N ARG A 100 -13.07 -9.38 -1.49
CA ARG A 100 -14.34 -9.88 -0.93
C ARG A 100 -14.14 -10.72 0.32
N HIS A 101 -13.03 -11.43 0.45
CA HIS A 101 -12.72 -12.22 1.65
C HIS A 101 -12.34 -11.32 2.83
N LEU A 102 -11.78 -10.13 2.56
CA LEU A 102 -11.57 -9.06 3.53
C LEU A 102 -12.73 -8.05 3.40
N GLY A 103 -13.84 -8.34 3.99
CA GLY A 103 -15.04 -7.50 3.88
C GLY A 103 -15.55 -7.08 5.24
N PHE A 104 -16.47 -6.13 5.21
CA PHE A 104 -17.13 -5.58 6.39
C PHE A 104 -18.61 -5.89 6.35
N ASP A 105 -19.21 -6.07 7.52
CA ASP A 105 -20.65 -6.21 7.65
C ASP A 105 -21.31 -4.83 7.71
N LEU A 106 -22.34 -4.64 6.90
CA LEU A 106 -23.12 -3.42 6.86
C LEU A 106 -24.27 -3.48 7.86
N PRO A 107 -24.78 -2.32 8.33
CA PRO A 107 -25.99 -2.28 9.17
C PRO A 107 -27.21 -2.96 8.53
N SER A 108 -27.20 -3.12 7.21
CA SER A 108 -28.24 -3.83 6.45
C SER A 108 -28.12 -5.36 6.47
N GLY A 109 -27.14 -5.93 7.17
CA GLY A 109 -26.82 -7.37 7.18
C GLY A 109 -26.11 -7.87 5.92
N LYS A 110 -25.77 -6.98 4.98
CA LYS A 110 -24.99 -7.34 3.77
C LYS A 110 -23.51 -7.12 4.01
N ARG A 111 -22.66 -7.87 3.30
CA ARG A 111 -21.20 -7.64 3.30
C ARG A 111 -20.77 -6.74 2.16
N THR A 112 -19.79 -5.88 2.44
CA THR A 112 -19.12 -5.03 1.47
C THR A 112 -17.61 -5.34 1.47
N PRO A 113 -16.93 -5.41 0.29
CA PRO A 113 -15.52 -5.75 0.22
C PRO A 113 -14.64 -4.62 0.78
N LEU A 114 -13.42 -4.95 1.19
CA LEU A 114 -12.35 -3.96 1.30
C LEU A 114 -12.01 -3.44 -0.10
N LEU A 115 -11.94 -2.11 -0.24
CA LEU A 115 -11.61 -1.42 -1.48
C LEU A 115 -10.22 -0.82 -1.39
N LEU A 116 -9.25 -1.41 -2.10
CA LEU A 116 -7.85 -1.00 -2.06
C LEU A 116 -7.41 -0.48 -3.43
N VAL A 117 -6.62 0.57 -3.44
CA VAL A 117 -5.97 1.14 -4.62
C VAL A 117 -4.47 1.15 -4.41
N GLY A 118 -3.68 0.72 -5.39
CA GLY A 118 -2.23 0.74 -5.32
C GLY A 118 -1.57 1.56 -6.42
N LEU A 119 -0.51 2.29 -6.08
CA LEU A 119 0.40 2.95 -7.01
C LEU A 119 1.84 2.81 -6.53
N SER A 120 2.71 2.24 -7.35
CA SER A 120 4.13 2.05 -7.03
C SER A 120 4.99 3.23 -7.44
N GLY A 121 6.24 3.21 -6.99
CA GLY A 121 7.30 4.10 -7.41
C GLY A 121 7.37 5.45 -6.72
N SER A 122 8.41 6.20 -7.06
CA SER A 122 8.74 7.49 -6.47
C SER A 122 8.80 8.63 -7.50
N MET A 123 8.98 9.86 -7.02
CA MET A 123 9.30 11.01 -7.88
C MET A 123 10.62 10.75 -8.61
N ARG A 124 10.64 11.08 -9.89
CA ARG A 124 11.83 10.89 -10.71
C ARG A 124 12.97 11.80 -10.28
N TYR A 125 14.07 11.20 -9.86
CA TYR A 125 15.31 11.90 -9.52
C TYR A 125 16.51 11.41 -10.36
N ASN A 126 16.38 10.27 -11.04
CA ASN A 126 17.39 9.74 -11.96
C ASN A 126 16.72 8.95 -13.11
N LEU A 127 17.47 8.11 -13.82
CA LEU A 127 16.97 7.24 -14.92
C LEU A 127 16.60 5.82 -14.44
N GLY A 128 16.40 5.63 -13.14
CA GLY A 128 15.98 4.36 -12.55
C GLY A 128 14.57 3.94 -12.97
N GLU A 129 14.26 2.70 -12.73
CA GLU A 129 12.90 2.16 -12.94
C GLU A 129 11.96 2.58 -11.81
N ASP A 130 10.68 2.44 -12.04
CA ASP A 130 9.58 2.77 -11.13
C ASP A 130 9.68 4.21 -10.55
N GLN A 131 10.14 5.14 -11.40
CA GLN A 131 10.25 6.56 -11.08
C GLN A 131 9.45 7.38 -12.09
N TYR A 132 8.59 8.24 -11.59
CA TYR A 132 7.61 8.96 -12.40
C TYR A 132 7.70 10.47 -12.22
N THR A 133 7.42 11.21 -13.28
CA THR A 133 7.10 12.63 -13.17
C THR A 133 5.69 12.81 -12.60
N GLU A 134 5.39 13.98 -12.05
CA GLU A 134 4.04 14.35 -11.59
C GLU A 134 2.95 14.03 -12.64
N LYS A 135 3.21 14.41 -13.90
CA LYS A 135 2.28 14.16 -15.02
C LYS A 135 2.06 12.67 -15.30
N GLN A 136 3.11 11.87 -15.20
CA GLN A 136 3.03 10.42 -15.41
C GLN A 136 2.23 9.75 -14.29
N MET A 137 2.51 10.11 -13.03
CA MET A 137 1.77 9.60 -11.87
C MET A 137 0.30 10.03 -11.93
N PHE A 138 0.02 11.28 -12.25
CA PHE A 138 -1.35 11.77 -12.42
C PHE A 138 -2.09 11.01 -13.53
N ARG A 139 -1.42 10.69 -14.66
CA ARG A 139 -2.02 9.88 -15.73
C ARG A 139 -2.37 8.47 -15.25
N GLN A 140 -1.56 7.84 -14.42
CA GLN A 140 -1.91 6.54 -13.81
C GLN A 140 -3.19 6.66 -12.97
N ILE A 141 -3.31 7.70 -12.15
CA ILE A 141 -4.54 7.96 -11.39
C ILE A 141 -5.75 8.09 -12.30
N LEU A 142 -5.63 8.82 -13.43
CA LEU A 142 -6.75 9.00 -14.37
C LEU A 142 -7.28 7.67 -14.93
N PHE A 143 -6.41 6.68 -15.17
CA PHE A 143 -6.83 5.34 -15.61
C PHE A 143 -7.60 4.56 -14.53
N LEU A 144 -7.44 4.88 -13.26
CA LEU A 144 -8.16 4.23 -12.16
C LEU A 144 -9.57 4.83 -11.93
N ILE A 145 -9.84 6.05 -12.41
CA ILE A 145 -11.09 6.78 -12.16
C ILE A 145 -12.35 5.98 -12.54
N PRO A 146 -12.45 5.32 -13.70
CA PRO A 146 -13.65 4.55 -14.05
C PRO A 146 -13.96 3.46 -13.01
N HIS A 147 -12.93 2.78 -12.49
CA HIS A 147 -13.08 1.76 -11.45
C HIS A 147 -13.49 2.35 -10.09
N LEU A 148 -12.98 3.54 -9.76
CA LEU A 148 -13.34 4.26 -8.54
C LEU A 148 -14.80 4.74 -8.60
N ILE A 149 -15.24 5.28 -9.74
CA ILE A 149 -16.64 5.67 -9.96
C ILE A 149 -17.55 4.44 -9.84
N TRP A 150 -17.18 3.31 -10.44
CA TRP A 150 -17.90 2.06 -10.28
C TRP A 150 -18.04 1.65 -8.82
N ASN A 151 -16.95 1.75 -8.03
CA ASN A 151 -17.00 1.47 -6.61
C ASN A 151 -17.99 2.38 -5.89
N LYS A 152 -17.98 3.69 -6.19
CA LYS A 152 -18.92 4.66 -5.59
C LYS A 152 -20.38 4.29 -5.88
N ILE A 153 -20.68 3.91 -7.10
CA ILE A 153 -22.03 3.49 -7.52
C ILE A 153 -22.44 2.19 -6.81
N ARG A 154 -21.51 1.22 -6.74
CA ARG A 154 -21.82 -0.14 -6.26
C ARG A 154 -21.74 -0.28 -4.74
N TYR A 155 -20.80 0.41 -4.10
CA TYR A 155 -20.43 0.24 -2.69
C TYR A 155 -20.56 1.53 -1.86
N GLY A 156 -21.04 2.61 -2.44
CA GLY A 156 -21.25 3.89 -1.74
C GLY A 156 -19.99 4.70 -1.44
N ARG A 157 -18.80 4.16 -1.72
CA ARG A 157 -17.49 4.81 -1.50
C ARG A 157 -16.50 4.45 -2.60
N TYR A 158 -15.46 5.27 -2.78
CA TYR A 158 -14.47 5.07 -3.86
C TYR A 158 -13.42 4.02 -3.50
N CYS A 159 -12.80 4.16 -2.34
CA CYS A 159 -11.80 3.25 -1.79
C CYS A 159 -11.70 3.42 -0.27
N ASP A 160 -11.17 2.41 0.40
CA ASP A 160 -10.86 2.42 1.83
C ASP A 160 -9.39 2.73 2.06
N VAL A 161 -8.51 2.05 1.32
CA VAL A 161 -7.06 2.15 1.43
C VAL A 161 -6.45 2.59 0.11
N PHE A 162 -5.56 3.58 0.18
CA PHE A 162 -4.68 3.97 -0.91
C PHE A 162 -3.25 3.63 -0.51
N LEU A 163 -2.68 2.59 -1.14
CA LEU A 163 -1.33 2.09 -0.90
C LEU A 163 -0.39 2.69 -1.93
N THR A 164 0.59 3.47 -1.48
CA THR A 164 1.58 4.13 -2.34
C THR A 164 2.99 3.91 -1.81
N HIS A 165 4.03 4.01 -2.65
CA HIS A 165 5.39 4.04 -2.13
C HIS A 165 5.81 5.45 -1.73
N ALA A 166 5.69 6.42 -2.63
CA ALA A 166 5.94 7.81 -2.29
C ALA A 166 4.82 8.42 -1.44
N SER A 167 5.16 9.44 -0.67
CA SER A 167 4.23 10.23 0.14
C SER A 167 3.46 11.27 -0.71
N PRO A 168 2.35 11.83 -0.20
CA PRO A 168 1.78 13.05 -0.72
C PRO A 168 2.72 14.24 -0.50
N ARG A 169 2.70 15.22 -1.42
CA ARG A 169 3.50 16.45 -1.29
C ARG A 169 3.11 17.21 0.00
N HIS A 170 4.12 17.71 0.72
CA HIS A 170 3.99 18.42 2.01
C HIS A 170 3.43 17.59 3.18
N ILE A 171 3.34 16.28 3.01
CA ILE A 171 2.95 15.35 4.08
C ILE A 171 4.00 14.25 4.15
N HIS A 172 4.81 14.25 5.21
CA HIS A 172 5.93 13.32 5.45
C HIS A 172 7.06 13.38 4.42
N ASP A 173 6.93 14.13 3.32
CA ASP A 173 7.94 14.24 2.28
C ASP A 173 9.11 15.18 2.68
N ARG A 174 10.11 15.28 1.82
CA ARG A 174 11.25 16.20 1.99
C ARG A 174 11.40 17.08 0.76
N GLU A 175 12.19 18.15 0.89
CA GLU A 175 12.40 19.09 -0.22
C GLU A 175 13.45 18.61 -1.24
N ASP A 176 14.26 17.61 -0.91
CA ASP A 176 15.18 17.01 -1.87
C ASP A 176 14.43 16.22 -2.95
N GLN A 177 15.02 16.15 -4.14
CA GLN A 177 14.33 15.61 -5.32
C GLN A 177 13.97 14.12 -5.18
N CYS A 178 14.76 13.34 -4.43
CA CYS A 178 14.52 11.92 -4.22
C CYS A 178 13.27 11.68 -3.38
N HIS A 179 13.12 12.44 -2.29
CA HIS A 179 12.06 12.24 -1.30
C HIS A 179 10.87 13.19 -1.46
N LYS A 180 10.82 13.91 -2.57
CA LYS A 180 9.71 14.81 -2.89
C LYS A 180 8.44 14.01 -3.16
N GLY A 181 7.35 14.35 -2.46
CA GLY A 181 6.05 13.72 -2.63
C GLY A 181 5.29 14.20 -3.88
N PHE A 182 4.21 13.51 -4.23
CA PHE A 182 3.35 13.83 -5.36
C PHE A 182 2.18 14.74 -4.99
N GLU A 183 2.00 15.84 -5.72
CA GLU A 183 0.83 16.72 -5.59
C GLU A 183 -0.47 16.02 -6.00
N CYS A 184 -0.41 15.15 -7.00
CA CYS A 184 -1.58 14.39 -7.45
C CYS A 184 -2.11 13.43 -6.38
N PHE A 185 -1.32 13.04 -5.39
CA PHE A 185 -1.82 12.27 -4.24
C PHE A 185 -2.68 13.13 -3.32
N ASN A 186 -2.33 14.40 -3.11
CA ASN A 186 -3.19 15.36 -2.41
C ASN A 186 -4.52 15.58 -3.15
N TRP A 187 -4.47 15.67 -4.48
CA TRP A 187 -5.67 15.72 -5.29
C TRP A 187 -6.52 14.46 -5.14
N PHE A 188 -5.89 13.27 -5.13
CA PHE A 188 -6.57 11.99 -4.93
C PHE A 188 -7.27 11.92 -3.57
N ILE A 189 -6.57 12.30 -2.49
CA ILE A 189 -7.12 12.37 -1.12
C ILE A 189 -8.38 13.23 -1.10
N ARG A 190 -8.31 14.46 -1.64
CA ARG A 190 -9.45 15.38 -1.65
C ARG A 190 -10.63 14.85 -2.47
N LYS A 191 -10.35 14.21 -3.61
CA LYS A 191 -11.37 13.78 -4.56
C LYS A 191 -12.04 12.47 -4.16
N PHE A 192 -11.26 11.47 -3.75
CA PHE A 192 -11.73 10.11 -3.52
C PHE A 192 -11.82 9.72 -2.05
N ARG A 193 -11.25 10.51 -1.16
CA ARG A 193 -11.38 10.41 0.30
C ARG A 193 -11.15 8.99 0.83
N PRO A 194 -10.00 8.34 0.55
CA PRO A 194 -9.67 7.09 1.21
C PRO A 194 -9.63 7.31 2.73
N ALA A 195 -9.98 6.30 3.51
CA ALA A 195 -9.83 6.38 4.96
C ALA A 195 -8.34 6.38 5.35
N LEU A 196 -7.54 5.55 4.67
CA LEU A 196 -6.11 5.38 4.87
C LEU A 196 -5.34 5.68 3.57
N LEU A 197 -4.24 6.42 3.68
CA LEU A 197 -3.14 6.40 2.73
C LEU A 197 -1.93 5.85 3.45
N ILE A 198 -1.37 4.75 2.95
CA ILE A 198 -0.20 4.09 3.53
C ILE A 198 0.93 4.20 2.55
N HIS A 199 2.08 4.71 3.00
CA HIS A 199 3.26 4.90 2.16
C HIS A 199 4.55 4.50 2.88
N GLY A 200 5.63 4.35 2.12
CA GLY A 200 7.01 4.15 2.59
C GLY A 200 7.92 5.29 2.17
N HIS A 201 9.08 4.94 1.62
CA HIS A 201 10.07 5.80 0.97
C HIS A 201 10.78 6.82 1.87
N ILE A 202 10.11 7.36 2.86
CA ILE A 202 10.67 8.36 3.78
C ILE A 202 11.15 7.65 5.03
N HIS A 203 12.46 7.48 5.13
CA HIS A 203 13.07 6.80 6.26
C HIS A 203 12.97 7.65 7.54
N LEU A 204 12.49 7.04 8.61
CA LEU A 204 12.29 7.66 9.91
C LEU A 204 13.49 7.32 10.82
N TYR A 205 14.59 8.06 10.68
CA TYR A 205 15.77 7.89 11.54
C TYR A 205 15.61 8.53 12.90
N ASP A 206 14.67 9.47 13.04
CA ASP A 206 14.36 10.14 14.28
C ASP A 206 13.10 9.54 14.91
N LEU A 207 13.19 9.15 16.19
CA LEU A 207 12.04 8.64 16.95
C LEU A 207 10.90 9.67 17.10
N GLN A 208 11.20 10.96 16.93
CA GLN A 208 10.21 12.04 16.94
C GLN A 208 9.64 12.37 15.58
N ALA A 209 10.10 11.71 14.51
CA ALA A 209 9.58 11.94 13.17
C ALA A 209 8.09 11.66 13.09
N VAL A 210 7.35 12.56 12.47
CA VAL A 210 5.90 12.43 12.30
C VAL A 210 5.61 11.28 11.34
N ARG A 211 4.99 10.24 11.87
CA ARG A 211 4.62 9.03 11.13
C ARG A 211 3.17 9.05 10.66
N VAL A 212 2.33 9.83 11.33
CA VAL A 212 0.87 9.86 11.12
C VAL A 212 0.39 11.28 11.00
N THR A 213 -0.29 11.59 9.91
CA THR A 213 -0.88 12.91 9.69
C THR A 213 -2.31 12.77 9.18
N LYS A 214 -3.24 13.55 9.74
CA LYS A 214 -4.59 13.65 9.22
C LYS A 214 -4.65 14.71 8.12
N SER A 215 -5.06 14.29 6.92
CA SER A 215 -5.29 15.18 5.77
C SER A 215 -6.73 15.04 5.30
N HIS A 216 -7.56 16.04 5.54
CA HIS A 216 -9.01 15.95 5.33
C HIS A 216 -9.61 14.75 6.08
N GLU A 217 -10.29 13.85 5.37
CA GLU A 217 -10.88 12.64 5.96
C GLU A 217 -9.89 11.46 5.98
N THR A 218 -8.72 11.60 5.34
CA THR A 218 -7.71 10.56 5.19
C THR A 218 -6.68 10.62 6.30
N THR A 219 -6.35 9.48 6.90
CA THR A 219 -5.17 9.32 7.74
C THR A 219 -4.02 8.85 6.86
N VAL A 220 -2.97 9.66 6.76
CA VAL A 220 -1.73 9.36 6.03
C VAL A 220 -0.75 8.74 7.01
N VAL A 221 -0.20 7.59 6.65
CA VAL A 221 0.67 6.78 7.52
C VAL A 221 1.94 6.39 6.78
N ASN A 222 3.09 6.68 7.38
CA ASN A 222 4.37 6.17 6.91
C ASN A 222 4.64 4.80 7.54
N ALA A 223 4.73 3.77 6.69
CA ALA A 223 4.91 2.37 7.09
C ALA A 223 6.39 1.96 7.26
N TYR A 224 7.33 2.90 7.28
CA TYR A 224 8.76 2.60 7.43
C TYR A 224 9.04 1.58 8.54
N SER A 225 9.80 0.53 8.24
CA SER A 225 10.00 -0.66 9.05
C SER A 225 8.72 -1.47 9.15
N HIS A 226 7.95 -1.33 10.20
CA HIS A 226 6.62 -1.90 10.34
C HIS A 226 5.73 -1.11 11.30
N LEU A 227 4.43 -1.36 11.22
CA LEU A 227 3.42 -0.94 12.20
C LEU A 227 2.13 -1.74 11.99
N VAL A 228 1.27 -1.75 12.99
CA VAL A 228 -0.05 -2.36 12.90
C VAL A 228 -1.12 -1.27 12.90
N ILE A 229 -2.12 -1.42 12.02
CA ILE A 229 -3.26 -0.50 11.92
C ILE A 229 -4.54 -1.27 12.16
N ASP A 230 -5.29 -0.87 13.19
CA ASP A 230 -6.68 -1.26 13.34
C ASP A 230 -7.56 -0.26 12.57
N TYR A 231 -8.30 -0.76 11.60
CA TYR A 231 -9.20 0.02 10.75
C TYR A 231 -10.64 -0.44 10.88
N GLU A 232 -11.52 0.44 11.28
CA GLU A 232 -12.95 0.20 11.39
C GLU A 232 -13.74 1.33 10.73
N PRO A 233 -14.33 1.08 9.54
CA PRO A 233 -15.16 2.08 8.86
C PRO A 233 -16.51 2.25 9.55
N ASN A 234 -16.93 3.49 9.75
CA ASN A 234 -18.26 3.80 10.25
C ASN A 234 -19.23 3.86 9.07
N PHE A 235 -19.90 2.74 8.80
CA PHE A 235 -20.86 2.65 7.70
C PHE A 235 -22.18 3.31 8.05
N THR A 236 -22.61 4.18 7.13
CA THR A 236 -23.95 4.79 7.13
C THR A 236 -24.66 4.37 5.85
N GLY A 237 -25.92 3.98 5.94
CA GLY A 237 -26.71 3.62 4.77
C GLY A 237 -26.60 2.17 4.30
N LYS A 238 -27.34 1.85 3.24
CA LYS A 238 -27.57 0.46 2.78
C LYS A 238 -26.48 -0.10 1.85
N LYS A 239 -25.66 0.76 1.26
CA LYS A 239 -24.65 0.36 0.26
C LYS A 239 -23.23 0.34 0.79
N GLY A 240 -22.97 0.91 1.99
CA GLY A 240 -21.64 1.02 2.55
C GLY A 240 -21.03 2.41 2.35
N GLU A 241 -21.87 3.44 2.34
CA GLU A 241 -21.45 4.82 2.54
C GLU A 241 -20.80 4.93 3.92
N THR A 242 -19.72 5.70 4.03
CA THR A 242 -19.01 5.91 5.31
C THR A 242 -19.18 7.34 5.81
N ASN A 243 -19.29 7.48 7.13
CA ASN A 243 -19.19 8.76 7.84
C ASN A 243 -17.99 8.69 8.78
N GLY A 244 -16.78 8.73 8.19
CA GLY A 244 -15.54 8.58 8.91
C GLY A 244 -15.14 7.12 9.19
N SER A 245 -14.10 6.95 9.98
CA SER A 245 -13.55 5.65 10.40
C SER A 245 -12.83 5.79 11.74
N SER A 246 -12.81 4.74 12.53
CA SER A 246 -11.89 4.59 13.65
C SER A 246 -10.58 3.97 13.13
N ILE A 247 -9.48 4.62 13.42
CA ILE A 247 -8.14 4.17 13.03
C ILE A 247 -7.26 4.24 14.28
N ASN A 248 -6.75 3.09 14.68
CA ASN A 248 -5.78 2.98 15.78
C ASN A 248 -4.46 2.45 15.20
N ILE A 249 -3.37 3.11 15.52
CA ILE A 249 -2.04 2.78 15.00
C ILE A 249 -1.17 2.33 16.16
N LEU A 250 -0.67 1.11 16.06
CA LEU A 250 0.18 0.46 17.04
C LEU A 250 1.58 0.37 16.44
N THR A 251 2.53 1.03 17.08
CA THR A 251 3.96 0.89 16.78
C THR A 251 4.57 0.12 17.92
N ASP A 252 5.14 -1.05 17.63
CA ASP A 252 5.94 -1.76 18.61
C ASP A 252 7.15 -0.90 18.94
N ARG A 253 7.31 -0.59 20.21
CA ARG A 253 8.44 0.18 20.75
C ARG A 253 9.58 -0.75 21.16
#